data_e67e9d313a6fceb4f6fa73fa9140b40f
#
_entry.id   e67e9d313a6fceb4f6fa73fa9140b40f
#
_cell.length_a   1.000
_cell.length_b   1.000
_cell.length_c   1.000
_cell.angle_alpha   90.00
_cell.angle_beta   90.00
_cell.angle_gamma   90.00
#
_symmetry.space_group_name_H-M   'P 1'
#
loop_
_entity.id
_entity.type
_entity.pdbx_description
1 polymer ?
#
loop_
_entity_poly.entity_id
_entity_poly.type
_entity_poly.pdbx_seq_one_letter_code
_entity_poly.pdbx_strand_id
1 'polypeptide(L)'
;HAFILRIYWENNAFPSVEAPLSAFLGCAYDENFTDCDGRFPYLNSALLLLAPGRAGNAYFEMPFRKNCKITIENRSDDKLGMYYMITGWKGAVPENISYFHATYHQEHPVTKGKSYTVLENVHGKGRFVGVTLSVGLNGHNTCWVEGEAKMYIDGETYPSINYTGTEDYFCG
;
A
#
# COMPACT_ATOMS: atom_id res chain seq x y z
N HIS A 1 9.83 -9.17 -5.62
CA HIS A 1 10.04 -7.97 -4.77
C HIS A 1 11.34 -8.11 -3.99
N ALA A 2 12.37 -7.38 -4.39
CA ALA A 2 13.70 -7.46 -3.76
C ALA A 2 13.74 -6.77 -2.40
N PHE A 3 13.13 -5.61 -2.25
CA PHE A 3 13.15 -4.84 -1.02
C PHE A 3 11.85 -4.96 -0.21
N ILE A 4 11.99 -5.28 1.07
CA ILE A 4 10.88 -5.26 2.03
C ILE A 4 11.07 -4.11 3.00
N LEU A 5 10.10 -3.21 3.02
CA LEU A 5 10.01 -2.11 3.98
C LEU A 5 9.32 -2.61 5.26
N ARG A 6 9.91 -2.28 6.43
CA ARG A 6 9.24 -2.41 7.73
C ARG A 6 9.38 -1.13 8.53
N ILE A 7 8.29 -0.74 9.18
CA ILE A 7 8.27 0.41 10.10
C ILE A 7 7.71 -0.04 11.45
N TYR A 8 8.41 0.33 12.50
CA TYR A 8 8.09 0.00 13.88
C TYR A 8 7.92 1.27 14.69
N TRP A 9 6.83 1.35 15.45
CA TRP A 9 6.57 2.43 16.37
C TRP A 9 6.87 2.00 17.81
N GLU A 10 7.40 2.92 18.61
CA GLU A 10 7.53 2.81 20.06
C GLU A 10 8.24 1.53 20.55
N ASN A 11 9.22 1.04 19.82
CA ASN A 11 9.97 -0.21 20.11
C ASN A 11 9.10 -1.49 20.09
N ASN A 12 7.98 -1.49 19.41
CA ASN A 12 7.21 -2.70 19.21
C ASN A 12 8.05 -3.80 18.55
N ALA A 13 7.83 -5.04 18.97
CA ALA A 13 8.52 -6.19 18.41
C ALA A 13 8.06 -6.52 16.97
N PHE A 14 6.81 -6.19 16.64
CA PHE A 14 6.21 -6.41 15.33
C PHE A 14 6.09 -5.10 14.55
N PRO A 15 6.32 -5.13 13.23
CA PRO A 15 6.18 -3.96 12.40
C PRO A 15 4.71 -3.55 12.25
N SER A 16 4.45 -2.26 12.26
CA SER A 16 3.14 -1.69 11.91
C SER A 16 2.98 -1.47 10.42
N VAL A 17 4.07 -1.46 9.69
CA VAL A 17 4.12 -1.47 8.23
C VAL A 17 5.03 -2.59 7.81
N GLU A 18 4.53 -3.51 6.99
CA GLU A 18 5.32 -4.52 6.32
C GLU A 18 4.80 -4.73 4.90
N ALA A 19 5.61 -4.35 3.92
CA ALA A 19 5.24 -4.47 2.51
C ALA A 19 6.51 -4.48 1.62
N PRO A 20 6.42 -5.02 0.40
CA PRO A 20 7.40 -4.72 -0.63
C PRO A 20 7.47 -3.21 -0.83
N LEU A 21 8.69 -2.66 -0.88
CA LEU A 21 8.89 -1.21 -0.98
C LEU A 21 8.21 -0.62 -2.22
N SER A 22 8.27 -1.32 -3.35
CA SER A 22 7.61 -0.91 -4.58
C SER A 22 6.09 -0.86 -4.43
N ALA A 23 5.49 -1.88 -3.81
CA ALA A 23 4.05 -1.93 -3.55
C ALA A 23 3.60 -0.82 -2.58
N PHE A 24 4.38 -0.57 -1.52
CA PHE A 24 4.14 0.53 -0.59
C PHE A 24 4.11 1.90 -1.29
N LEU A 25 4.93 2.06 -2.32
CA LEU A 25 4.99 3.28 -3.13
C LEU A 25 3.96 3.31 -4.28
N GLY A 26 3.11 2.28 -4.41
CA GLY A 26 2.07 2.22 -5.43
C GLY A 26 2.47 1.51 -6.73
N CYS A 27 3.63 0.84 -6.76
CA CYS A 27 4.10 0.04 -7.88
C CYS A 27 4.23 -1.43 -7.47
N ALA A 28 3.14 -2.21 -7.54
CA ALA A 28 3.14 -3.58 -7.06
C ALA A 28 3.74 -4.59 -8.06
N TYR A 29 3.86 -4.24 -9.32
CA TYR A 29 4.38 -5.14 -10.37
C TYR A 29 5.87 -5.00 -10.63
N ASP A 30 6.59 -4.28 -9.77
CA ASP A 30 8.05 -4.25 -9.78
C ASP A 30 8.66 -3.91 -11.16
N GLU A 31 9.79 -4.53 -11.49
CA GLU A 31 10.58 -4.26 -12.70
C GLU A 31 9.90 -4.64 -14.02
N ASN A 32 8.89 -5.52 -13.99
CA ASN A 32 8.16 -5.90 -15.18
C ASN A 32 7.13 -4.86 -15.65
N PHE A 33 6.92 -3.81 -14.85
CA PHE A 33 6.01 -2.71 -15.16
C PHE A 33 6.75 -1.40 -15.47
N THR A 34 7.96 -1.52 -15.95
CA THR A 34 8.66 -0.40 -16.55
C THR A 34 8.33 -0.32 -18.03
N ASP A 35 8.29 0.89 -18.59
CA ASP A 35 8.27 1.06 -20.02
C ASP A 35 9.56 0.48 -20.67
N CYS A 36 9.63 0.51 -21.99
CA CYS A 36 10.80 0.01 -22.73
C CYS A 36 12.13 0.70 -22.36
N ASP A 37 12.06 1.85 -21.70
CA ASP A 37 13.22 2.60 -21.17
C ASP A 37 13.51 2.27 -19.70
N GLY A 38 12.79 1.34 -19.10
CA GLY A 38 12.95 0.95 -17.69
C GLY A 38 12.46 1.98 -16.70
N ARG A 39 11.46 2.77 -17.05
CA ARG A 39 10.88 3.81 -16.18
C ARG A 39 9.68 3.26 -15.42
N PHE A 40 9.46 3.76 -14.22
CA PHE A 40 8.25 3.48 -13.46
C PHE A 40 7.02 4.10 -14.12
N PRO A 41 5.82 3.49 -13.98
CA PRO A 41 4.58 4.15 -14.37
C PRO A 41 4.43 5.44 -13.57
N TYR A 42 3.79 6.43 -14.18
CA TYR A 42 3.48 7.68 -13.49
C TYR A 42 2.25 7.49 -12.62
N LEU A 43 2.40 7.70 -11.32
CA LEU A 43 1.32 7.76 -10.35
C LEU A 43 1.38 9.11 -9.64
N ASN A 44 0.28 9.83 -9.61
CA ASN A 44 0.18 11.10 -8.88
C ASN A 44 -1.13 11.13 -8.09
N SER A 45 -1.02 11.06 -6.79
CA SER A 45 -2.14 11.17 -5.85
C SER A 45 -1.76 12.13 -4.72
N ALA A 46 -2.71 12.41 -3.82
CA ALA A 46 -2.44 13.24 -2.65
C ALA A 46 -1.37 12.66 -1.71
N LEU A 47 -1.23 11.34 -1.68
CA LEU A 47 -0.39 10.63 -0.70
C LEU A 47 0.79 9.87 -1.32
N LEU A 48 0.75 9.60 -2.63
CA LEU A 48 1.78 8.86 -3.32
C LEU A 48 2.13 9.52 -4.65
N LEU A 49 3.41 9.57 -4.94
CA LEU A 49 3.91 10.01 -6.24
C LEU A 49 4.98 9.03 -6.73
N LEU A 50 4.75 8.43 -7.90
CA LEU A 50 5.77 7.73 -8.67
C LEU A 50 6.20 8.61 -9.85
N ALA A 51 7.48 8.84 -9.98
CA ALA A 51 8.05 9.58 -11.09
C ALA A 51 8.81 8.64 -12.04
N PRO A 52 8.76 8.87 -13.36
CA PRO A 52 9.38 7.97 -14.36
C PRO A 52 10.87 7.72 -14.17
N GLY A 53 11.59 8.62 -13.50
CA GLY A 53 13.01 8.46 -13.16
C GLY A 53 13.29 7.50 -11.99
N ARG A 54 12.38 6.57 -11.68
CA ARG A 54 12.48 5.59 -10.59
C ARG A 54 12.49 6.23 -9.20
N ALA A 55 11.80 7.34 -9.04
CA ALA A 55 11.59 7.97 -7.75
C ALA A 55 10.18 7.68 -7.23
N GLY A 56 10.08 7.21 -5.99
CA GLY A 56 8.82 7.02 -5.30
C GLY A 56 8.77 7.89 -4.04
N ASN A 57 7.63 8.53 -3.81
CA ASN A 57 7.39 9.39 -2.66
C ASN A 57 6.12 9.00 -1.95
N ALA A 58 6.16 8.94 -0.62
CA ALA A 58 5.01 8.71 0.22
C ALA A 58 4.87 9.87 1.21
N TYR A 59 3.69 10.47 1.21
CA TYR A 59 3.36 11.66 2.01
C TYR A 59 2.38 11.35 3.14
N PHE A 60 2.29 10.09 3.53
CA PHE A 60 1.51 9.70 4.70
C PHE A 60 2.04 10.36 5.97
N GLU A 61 1.15 10.92 6.76
CA GLU A 61 1.51 11.33 8.12
C GLU A 61 1.81 10.10 8.97
N MET A 62 2.99 10.06 9.56
CA MET A 62 3.48 8.95 10.37
C MET A 62 3.93 9.44 11.74
N PRO A 63 2.99 9.87 12.61
CA PRO A 63 3.33 10.37 13.92
C PRO A 63 3.83 9.25 14.84
N PHE A 64 4.82 9.57 15.68
CA PHE A 64 5.29 8.71 16.75
C PHE A 64 5.72 9.55 17.96
N ARG A 65 5.72 8.97 19.15
CA ARG A 65 5.96 9.72 20.39
C ARG A 65 7.38 9.62 20.90
N LYS A 66 7.98 8.44 20.80
CA LYS A 66 9.32 8.16 21.35
C LYS A 66 10.27 7.64 20.30
N ASN A 67 9.88 6.56 19.60
CA ASN A 67 10.77 5.83 18.70
C ASN A 67 10.09 5.48 17.39
N CYS A 68 10.83 5.67 16.31
CA CYS A 68 10.53 5.15 14.98
C CYS A 68 11.74 4.39 14.48
N LYS A 69 11.52 3.15 14.04
CA LYS A 69 12.56 2.34 13.41
C LYS A 69 12.06 1.95 12.01
N ILE A 70 12.83 2.29 11.00
CA ILE A 70 12.56 1.94 9.61
C ILE A 70 13.68 1.02 9.13
N THR A 71 13.31 -0.09 8.53
CA THR A 71 14.26 -1.06 7.97
C THR A 71 13.89 -1.40 6.55
N ILE A 72 14.91 -1.63 5.73
CA ILE A 72 14.80 -2.19 4.39
C ILE A 72 15.60 -3.49 4.39
N GLU A 73 14.93 -4.59 4.06
CA GLU A 73 15.56 -5.89 3.85
C GLU A 73 15.72 -6.11 2.34
N ASN A 74 16.92 -6.45 1.90
CA ASN A 74 17.16 -6.93 0.55
C ASN A 74 17.05 -8.48 0.54
N ARG A 75 16.07 -8.99 -0.19
CA ARG A 75 15.82 -10.45 -0.37
C ARG A 75 16.38 -11.01 -1.66
N SER A 76 17.06 -10.20 -2.46
CA SER A 76 17.76 -10.69 -3.65
C SER A 76 19.19 -11.10 -3.31
N ASP A 77 19.78 -11.90 -4.20
CA ASP A 77 21.20 -12.28 -4.12
C ASP A 77 22.13 -11.15 -4.61
N ASP A 78 21.56 -10.15 -5.26
CA ASP A 78 22.31 -9.02 -5.83
C ASP A 78 22.55 -7.91 -4.82
N LYS A 79 23.68 -7.20 -4.99
CA LYS A 79 23.94 -5.95 -4.27
C LYS A 79 23.14 -4.83 -4.92
N LEU A 80 22.09 -4.39 -4.25
CA LEU A 80 21.24 -3.30 -4.70
C LEU A 80 21.52 -2.03 -3.90
N GLY A 81 21.58 -0.89 -4.60
CA GLY A 81 21.71 0.42 -3.99
C GLY A 81 20.40 1.19 -4.02
N MET A 82 20.16 1.98 -2.98
CA MET A 82 19.00 2.85 -2.88
C MET A 82 19.40 4.19 -2.28
N TYR A 83 18.90 5.28 -2.86
CA TYR A 83 18.97 6.61 -2.25
C TYR A 83 17.63 6.88 -1.56
N TYR A 84 17.67 7.43 -0.37
CA TYR A 84 16.44 7.78 0.35
C TYR A 84 16.57 9.11 1.09
N MET A 85 15.44 9.75 1.30
CA MET A 85 15.31 10.92 2.16
C MET A 85 14.03 10.78 2.98
N ILE A 86 14.12 11.07 4.27
CA ILE A 86 12.98 11.11 5.19
C ILE A 86 12.93 12.51 5.77
N THR A 87 11.79 13.17 5.58
CA THR A 87 11.54 14.49 6.14
C THR A 87 10.57 14.38 7.31
N GLY A 88 10.86 15.07 8.37
CA GLY A 88 10.01 15.13 9.55
C GLY A 88 10.33 16.36 10.39
N TRP A 89 9.50 16.61 11.36
CA TRP A 89 9.75 17.64 12.37
C TRP A 89 9.53 17.11 13.77
N LYS A 90 10.24 17.70 14.70
CA LYS A 90 10.15 17.38 16.11
C LYS A 90 9.17 18.34 16.79
N GLY A 91 8.20 17.80 17.50
CA GLY A 91 7.18 18.57 18.22
C GLY A 91 6.35 17.70 19.14
N ALA A 92 5.39 18.30 19.82
CA ALA A 92 4.42 17.58 20.61
C ALA A 92 3.48 16.79 19.70
N VAL A 93 3.30 15.51 19.99
CA VAL A 93 2.34 14.64 19.30
C VAL A 93 1.09 14.53 20.15
N PRO A 94 -0.11 14.88 19.65
CA PRO A 94 -1.35 14.77 20.41
C PRO A 94 -1.60 13.34 20.89
N GLU A 95 -2.17 13.20 22.10
CA GLU A 95 -2.42 11.88 22.70
C GLU A 95 -3.43 11.03 21.90
N ASN A 96 -4.37 11.68 21.24
CA ASN A 96 -5.44 11.03 20.46
C ASN A 96 -5.07 10.73 19.02
N ILE A 97 -3.84 10.98 18.58
CA ILE A 97 -3.41 10.66 17.22
C ILE A 97 -3.09 9.18 17.10
N SER A 98 -3.54 8.58 15.99
CA SER A 98 -3.30 7.17 15.67
C SER A 98 -1.98 6.99 14.95
N TYR A 99 -1.34 5.84 15.14
CA TYR A 99 -0.17 5.44 14.37
C TYR A 99 -0.56 4.99 12.97
N PHE A 100 0.35 5.18 12.03
CA PHE A 100 0.17 4.69 10.67
C PHE A 100 0.45 3.18 10.60
N HIS A 101 -0.43 2.46 9.89
CA HIS A 101 -0.29 1.03 9.59
C HIS A 101 -0.47 0.82 8.10
N ALA A 102 0.26 -0.15 7.54
CA ALA A 102 0.06 -0.61 6.18
C ALA A 102 0.36 -2.10 6.08
N THR A 103 -0.44 -2.79 5.27
CA THR A 103 -0.29 -4.21 4.98
C THR A 103 -0.19 -4.44 3.48
N TYR A 104 0.37 -5.58 3.11
CA TYR A 104 0.44 -6.04 1.74
C TYR A 104 -0.24 -7.40 1.64
N HIS A 105 -1.09 -7.56 0.63
CA HIS A 105 -1.72 -8.84 0.31
C HIS A 105 -1.61 -9.10 -1.19
N GLN A 106 -1.41 -10.35 -1.55
CA GLN A 106 -1.38 -10.81 -2.94
C GLN A 106 -2.09 -12.16 -3.04
N GLU A 107 -2.93 -12.30 -4.07
CA GLU A 107 -3.55 -13.58 -4.45
C GLU A 107 -3.34 -13.79 -5.96
N HIS A 108 -2.85 -14.98 -6.34
CA HIS A 108 -2.61 -15.31 -7.72
C HIS A 108 -2.78 -16.82 -7.97
N PRO A 109 -3.72 -17.24 -8.83
CA PRO A 109 -4.81 -16.45 -9.36
C PRO A 109 -5.87 -16.14 -8.30
N VAL A 110 -6.61 -15.05 -8.49
CA VAL A 110 -7.80 -14.78 -7.67
C VAL A 110 -8.86 -15.82 -7.98
N THR A 111 -9.50 -16.36 -6.95
CA THR A 111 -10.52 -17.41 -7.10
C THR A 111 -11.80 -16.81 -7.66
N LYS A 112 -12.21 -17.25 -8.84
CA LYS A 112 -13.46 -16.80 -9.49
C LYS A 112 -14.66 -17.02 -8.57
N GLY A 113 -15.49 -15.98 -8.42
CA GLY A 113 -16.72 -16.01 -7.60
C GLY A 113 -16.49 -15.88 -6.11
N LYS A 114 -15.25 -15.62 -5.67
CA LYS A 114 -14.92 -15.25 -4.30
C LYS A 114 -14.45 -13.81 -4.20
N SER A 115 -14.77 -13.19 -3.08
CA SER A 115 -14.26 -11.85 -2.79
C SER A 115 -12.74 -11.89 -2.55
N TYR A 116 -12.03 -10.94 -3.10
CA TYR A 116 -10.63 -10.67 -2.74
C TYR A 116 -10.62 -9.75 -1.51
N THR A 117 -10.10 -10.25 -0.41
CA THR A 117 -10.04 -9.47 0.83
C THR A 117 -8.86 -8.53 0.81
N VAL A 118 -9.12 -7.24 0.78
CA VAL A 118 -8.09 -6.19 0.82
C VAL A 118 -7.60 -5.96 2.24
N LEU A 119 -8.53 -5.89 3.19
CA LEU A 119 -8.23 -5.63 4.60
C LEU A 119 -9.28 -6.29 5.47
N GLU A 120 -8.87 -6.97 6.53
CA GLU A 120 -9.79 -7.61 7.47
C GLU A 120 -9.24 -7.58 8.91
N ASN A 121 -10.12 -7.82 9.86
CA ASN A 121 -9.78 -7.97 11.28
C ASN A 121 -9.03 -6.77 11.88
N VAL A 122 -9.34 -5.56 11.39
CA VAL A 122 -8.82 -4.33 11.97
C VAL A 122 -9.71 -3.87 13.11
N HIS A 123 -9.16 -3.80 14.31
CA HIS A 123 -9.87 -3.41 15.51
C HIS A 123 -9.28 -2.13 16.10
N GLY A 124 -10.16 -1.26 16.57
CA GLY A 124 -9.78 -0.02 17.23
C GLY A 124 -10.38 1.21 16.58
N LYS A 125 -9.97 2.38 17.03
CA LYS A 125 -10.41 3.67 16.51
C LYS A 125 -9.37 4.20 15.53
N GLY A 126 -9.78 4.43 14.28
CA GLY A 126 -8.85 4.89 13.25
C GLY A 126 -9.55 5.40 12.00
N ARG A 127 -8.78 5.51 10.93
CA ARG A 127 -9.24 5.88 9.58
C ARG A 127 -8.59 4.98 8.56
N PHE A 128 -9.38 4.50 7.61
CA PHE A 128 -8.83 3.94 6.38
C PHE A 128 -8.37 5.09 5.48
N VAL A 129 -7.09 5.09 5.11
CA VAL A 129 -6.48 6.21 4.38
C VAL A 129 -6.28 5.92 2.91
N GLY A 130 -6.47 4.67 2.48
CA GLY A 130 -6.43 4.31 1.08
C GLY A 130 -5.91 2.91 0.80
N VAL A 131 -5.96 2.54 -0.46
CA VAL A 131 -5.45 1.29 -1.01
C VAL A 131 -4.84 1.56 -2.37
N THR A 132 -3.77 0.85 -2.69
CA THR A 132 -3.29 0.70 -4.06
C THR A 132 -3.60 -0.71 -4.52
N LEU A 133 -4.26 -0.84 -5.67
CA LEU A 133 -4.61 -2.12 -6.26
C LEU A 133 -3.87 -2.28 -7.59
N SER A 134 -3.19 -3.40 -7.76
CA SER A 134 -2.56 -3.77 -9.01
C SER A 134 -3.18 -5.07 -9.51
N VAL A 135 -3.72 -5.06 -10.72
CA VAL A 135 -4.46 -6.19 -11.30
C VAL A 135 -3.72 -6.72 -12.51
N GLY A 136 -3.38 -8.01 -12.49
CA GLY A 136 -2.88 -8.75 -13.65
C GLY A 136 -3.98 -9.57 -14.28
N LEU A 137 -4.16 -9.46 -15.59
CA LEU A 137 -5.14 -10.23 -16.33
C LEU A 137 -4.57 -11.58 -16.76
N ASN A 138 -5.19 -12.66 -16.31
CA ASN A 138 -4.83 -14.03 -16.65
C ASN A 138 -5.69 -14.53 -17.80
N GLY A 139 -5.26 -14.29 -19.04
CA GLY A 139 -5.95 -14.82 -20.21
C GLY A 139 -6.55 -13.78 -21.16
N HIS A 140 -7.58 -14.18 -21.91
CA HIS A 140 -8.13 -13.38 -23.02
C HIS A 140 -9.18 -12.36 -22.60
N ASN A 141 -9.62 -12.38 -21.36
CA ASN A 141 -10.55 -11.39 -20.84
C ASN A 141 -9.79 -10.13 -20.45
N THR A 142 -10.10 -9.03 -21.09
CA THR A 142 -9.44 -7.75 -20.90
C THR A 142 -10.14 -6.84 -19.90
N CYS A 143 -11.21 -7.33 -19.26
CA CYS A 143 -12.01 -6.55 -18.33
C CYS A 143 -11.85 -7.07 -16.89
N TRP A 144 -11.51 -6.18 -15.96
CA TRP A 144 -11.39 -6.47 -14.53
C TRP A 144 -12.29 -5.55 -13.67
N VAL A 145 -13.00 -4.64 -14.32
CA VAL A 145 -13.68 -3.50 -13.68
C VAL A 145 -14.98 -3.88 -12.97
N GLU A 146 -15.60 -5.00 -13.31
CA GLU A 146 -16.93 -5.41 -12.82
C GLU A 146 -16.95 -5.99 -11.40
N GLY A 147 -15.84 -5.90 -10.66
CA GLY A 147 -15.76 -6.28 -9.25
C GLY A 147 -16.28 -5.18 -8.34
N GLU A 148 -17.18 -5.51 -7.42
CA GLU A 148 -17.72 -4.54 -6.47
C GLU A 148 -16.75 -4.28 -5.31
N ALA A 149 -16.45 -3.02 -5.02
CA ALA A 149 -15.71 -2.63 -3.82
C ALA A 149 -16.67 -2.45 -2.64
N LYS A 150 -16.49 -3.22 -1.58
CA LYS A 150 -17.37 -3.21 -0.39
C LYS A 150 -16.58 -2.95 0.87
N MET A 151 -17.11 -2.10 1.75
CA MET A 151 -16.54 -1.85 3.07
C MET A 151 -17.59 -2.08 4.14
N TYR A 152 -17.25 -2.96 5.09
CA TYR A 152 -18.06 -3.28 6.27
C TYR A 152 -17.39 -2.65 7.48
N ILE A 153 -18.08 -1.75 8.15
CA ILE A 153 -17.56 -0.95 9.25
C ILE A 153 -18.36 -1.26 10.52
N ASP A 154 -17.67 -1.35 11.65
CA ASP A 154 -18.29 -1.51 12.98
C ASP A 154 -19.30 -2.68 13.09
N GLY A 155 -18.97 -3.83 12.47
CA GLY A 155 -19.78 -5.05 12.56
C GLY A 155 -21.03 -5.07 11.67
N GLU A 156 -21.05 -4.24 10.65
CA GLU A 156 -22.15 -4.19 9.67
C GLU A 156 -22.41 -5.55 9.00
N THR A 157 -23.69 -5.89 8.83
CA THR A 157 -24.13 -7.05 8.02
C THR A 157 -24.17 -6.71 6.54
N TYR A 158 -24.48 -5.45 6.20
CA TYR A 158 -24.49 -4.92 4.84
C TYR A 158 -23.48 -3.79 4.76
N PRO A 159 -22.69 -3.69 3.67
CA PRO A 159 -21.67 -2.69 3.58
C PRO A 159 -22.26 -1.28 3.47
N SER A 160 -21.80 -0.35 4.29
CA SER A 160 -22.21 1.06 4.19
C SER A 160 -21.58 1.78 3.00
N ILE A 161 -20.49 1.23 2.47
CA ILE A 161 -19.85 1.68 1.23
C ILE A 161 -19.85 0.53 0.25
N ASN A 162 -20.51 0.71 -0.88
CA ASN A 162 -20.63 -0.27 -1.94
C ASN A 162 -20.58 0.43 -3.30
N TYR A 163 -19.61 0.05 -4.10
CA TYR A 163 -19.45 0.53 -5.47
C TYR A 163 -19.87 -0.56 -6.47
N THR A 164 -20.39 -0.16 -7.61
CA THR A 164 -20.89 -1.08 -8.64
C THR A 164 -19.77 -1.69 -9.48
N GLY A 165 -18.62 -1.03 -9.54
CA GLY A 165 -17.44 -1.48 -10.25
C GLY A 165 -16.15 -1.17 -9.48
N THR A 166 -15.09 -1.89 -9.79
CA THR A 166 -13.76 -1.61 -9.21
C THR A 166 -13.24 -0.26 -9.73
N GLU A 167 -13.46 0.04 -11.01
CA GLU A 167 -13.09 1.33 -11.61
C GLU A 167 -13.86 2.49 -10.95
N ASP A 168 -15.13 2.30 -10.61
CA ASP A 168 -15.93 3.31 -9.92
C ASP A 168 -15.30 3.73 -8.59
N TYR A 169 -14.74 2.77 -7.85
CA TYR A 169 -14.04 3.05 -6.62
C TYR A 169 -12.74 3.82 -6.85
N PHE A 170 -12.01 3.51 -7.92
CA PHE A 170 -10.73 4.15 -8.25
C PHE A 170 -10.85 5.36 -9.19
N CYS A 171 -12.08 5.77 -9.54
CA CYS A 171 -12.37 6.93 -10.39
C CYS A 171 -11.91 6.79 -11.85
N GLY A 172 -12.04 5.60 -12.45
CA GLY A 172 -11.85 5.42 -13.90
C GLY A 172 -10.94 4.32 -14.33
#